data_1b93cb611aaa0b6ef297c3f35c3d0d35
#
_entry.id   1b93cb611aaa0b6ef297c3f35c3d0d35
#
_cell.length_a   1.000
_cell.length_b   1.000
_cell.length_c   1.000
_cell.angle_alpha   90.00
_cell.angle_beta   90.00
_cell.angle_gamma   90.00
#
_symmetry.space_group_name_H-M   'P 1'
#
loop_
_entity.id
_entity.type
_entity.pdbx_description
1 polymer ?
#
loop_
_entity_poly.entity_id
_entity_poly.type
_entity_poly.pdbx_seq_one_letter_code
_entity_poly.pdbx_strand_id
1 'polypeptide(L)'
;MKKDKKLPETPSEQDLEAFRPRTEEEIRSEMEDIRDMVQNELDEMREQAPDATWDDIVQQAAYEKKNGIKVDYHPPVMCSVCGEHEAVEGSEYCEECMEDMKRYPFEWWQFLIPFMAVFFLAFGILLAHDGWSVYHGTAQAQSLARQGKLISALDKYGELNGQIAEGSDTYGVQYRKNQVKLLNRVGIQEFSVLDSYLSAYYPGGDLNKWYNRYAKQSRERVDEYETAYNYFEEAASSAKDYKSLIKAYDKAIEGKGVNAAFANYYKYYACLIYNQGEKEQQKYLDAIKAEGKDYESLYLPLETELALSAKDYDKALQLCDELGDRNAEDIYPYVYRTVAYRMQGDLSQAAASCDEGLKIDGTASTLNYQRAILFLLDGDLTLASAYAEEAHTNAATANNYVSACSIYSLILQEQIAEKNEAIKAADDKETKTKLRSEKADLKATLESLETEMSEYGYEVSPDVGKILAGKKTADEVFLKGEGDFAW
;
A
#
# COMPACT_ATOMS: atom_id res chain seq x y z
N MET A 1 41.79 15.38 23.14
CA MET A 1 40.93 14.50 23.95
C MET A 1 39.73 14.15 23.11
N LYS A 2 39.71 12.96 22.50
CA LYS A 2 38.56 12.42 21.77
C LYS A 2 37.63 11.79 22.79
N LYS A 3 36.35 12.26 22.85
CA LYS A 3 35.30 11.61 23.61
C LYS A 3 34.69 10.54 22.70
N ASP A 4 34.90 9.30 23.06
CA ASP A 4 34.19 8.16 22.46
C ASP A 4 32.70 8.27 22.75
N LYS A 5 31.90 8.42 21.70
CA LYS A 5 30.46 8.26 21.78
C LYS A 5 30.14 6.76 21.80
N LYS A 6 29.74 6.24 22.97
CA LYS A 6 29.11 4.93 23.08
C LYS A 6 27.90 4.89 22.18
N LEU A 7 27.83 3.89 21.30
CA LEU A 7 26.58 3.50 20.59
C LEU A 7 25.53 3.11 21.64
N PRO A 8 24.25 3.40 21.39
CA PRO A 8 23.18 2.92 22.26
C PRO A 8 23.16 1.39 22.23
N GLU A 9 23.09 0.81 23.42
CA GLU A 9 23.01 -0.63 23.64
C GLU A 9 21.73 -1.18 22.95
N THR A 10 21.86 -2.32 22.30
CA THR A 10 20.72 -3.08 21.76
C THR A 10 19.78 -3.39 22.92
N PRO A 11 18.45 -3.23 22.72
CA PRO A 11 17.46 -3.60 23.74
C PRO A 11 17.65 -5.05 24.17
N SER A 12 17.58 -5.31 25.48
CA SER A 12 17.69 -6.65 26.03
C SER A 12 16.49 -7.52 25.60
N GLU A 13 16.66 -8.84 25.62
CA GLU A 13 15.55 -9.78 25.35
C GLU A 13 14.34 -9.51 26.27
N GLN A 14 14.55 -9.00 27.48
CA GLN A 14 13.47 -8.59 28.41
C GLN A 14 12.69 -7.35 27.93
N ASP A 15 13.31 -6.43 27.20
CA ASP A 15 12.63 -5.26 26.64
C ASP A 15 11.78 -5.63 25.41
N LEU A 16 12.11 -6.72 24.73
CA LEU A 16 11.34 -7.24 23.58
C LEU A 16 10.13 -8.07 24.06
N GLU A 17 10.20 -8.75 25.21
CA GLU A 17 9.05 -9.46 25.79
C GLU A 17 7.94 -8.51 26.23
N ALA A 18 8.27 -7.29 26.67
CA ALA A 18 7.27 -6.29 27.08
C ALA A 18 6.39 -5.78 25.93
N PHE A 19 6.78 -6.01 24.65
CA PHE A 19 6.03 -5.61 23.45
C PHE A 19 5.40 -6.79 22.69
N ARG A 20 5.38 -7.98 23.27
CA ARG A 20 4.70 -9.13 22.69
C ARG A 20 3.19 -8.89 22.72
N PRO A 21 2.45 -9.07 21.63
CA PRO A 21 0.98 -9.09 21.69
C PRO A 21 0.55 -10.20 22.64
N ARG A 22 -0.28 -9.84 23.63
CA ARG A 22 -0.82 -10.80 24.61
C ARG A 22 -1.60 -11.89 23.89
N THR A 23 -1.42 -13.12 24.31
CA THR A 23 -2.16 -14.26 23.76
C THR A 23 -3.60 -14.25 24.29
N GLU A 24 -4.51 -14.89 23.55
CA GLU A 24 -5.92 -15.05 24.02
C GLU A 24 -5.99 -15.75 25.38
N GLU A 25 -5.05 -16.64 25.71
CA GLU A 25 -4.96 -17.31 27.00
C GLU A 25 -4.55 -16.36 28.14
N GLU A 26 -3.61 -15.45 27.90
CA GLU A 26 -3.20 -14.42 28.87
C GLU A 26 -4.34 -13.43 29.16
N ILE A 27 -5.09 -13.02 28.13
CA ILE A 27 -6.27 -12.15 28.31
C ILE A 27 -7.38 -12.89 29.08
N ARG A 28 -7.59 -14.15 28.78
CA ARG A 28 -8.59 -14.98 29.49
C ARG A 28 -8.24 -15.17 30.98
N SER A 29 -6.95 -15.41 31.27
CA SER A 29 -6.46 -15.53 32.64
C SER A 29 -6.65 -14.23 33.44
N GLU A 30 -6.30 -13.08 32.88
CA GLU A 30 -6.54 -11.77 33.52
C GLU A 30 -8.03 -11.49 33.73
N MET A 31 -8.92 -11.91 32.82
CA MET A 31 -10.36 -11.77 32.98
C MET A 31 -10.91 -12.70 34.03
N GLU A 32 -10.35 -13.91 34.23
CA GLU A 32 -10.69 -14.82 35.33
C GLU A 32 -10.25 -14.25 36.67
N ASP A 33 -9.04 -13.70 36.77
CA ASP A 33 -8.53 -13.05 37.99
C ASP A 33 -9.39 -11.85 38.41
N ILE A 34 -9.79 -11.01 37.45
CA ILE A 34 -10.69 -9.86 37.69
C ILE A 34 -12.06 -10.35 38.14
N ARG A 35 -12.57 -11.40 37.53
CA ARG A 35 -13.87 -12.00 37.89
C ARG A 35 -13.86 -12.55 39.32
N ASP A 36 -12.79 -13.27 39.70
CA ASP A 36 -12.62 -13.82 41.01
C ASP A 36 -12.48 -12.74 42.11
N MET A 37 -11.77 -11.63 41.77
CA MET A 37 -11.66 -10.48 42.66
C MET A 37 -13.03 -9.81 42.91
N VAL A 38 -13.83 -9.58 41.86
CA VAL A 38 -15.17 -9.01 41.95
C VAL A 38 -16.12 -9.97 42.71
N GLN A 39 -15.97 -11.27 42.51
CA GLN A 39 -16.78 -12.26 43.20
C GLN A 39 -16.46 -12.28 44.71
N ASN A 40 -15.20 -12.19 45.10
CA ASN A 40 -14.78 -12.13 46.50
C ASN A 40 -15.30 -10.86 47.20
N GLU A 41 -15.27 -9.69 46.55
CA GLU A 41 -15.87 -8.45 47.10
C GLU A 41 -17.39 -8.58 47.27
N LEU A 42 -18.09 -9.25 46.36
CA LEU A 42 -19.51 -9.51 46.47
C LEU A 42 -19.82 -10.50 47.58
N ASP A 43 -18.98 -11.49 47.83
CA ASP A 43 -19.16 -12.47 48.90
C ASP A 43 -18.85 -11.85 50.28
N GLU A 44 -17.86 -10.95 50.41
CA GLU A 44 -17.63 -10.16 51.63
C GLU A 44 -18.80 -9.22 51.95
N MET A 45 -19.45 -8.59 50.98
CA MET A 45 -20.66 -7.80 51.20
C MET A 45 -21.85 -8.68 51.62
N ARG A 46 -21.98 -9.92 51.16
CA ARG A 46 -22.99 -10.89 51.55
C ARG A 46 -22.79 -11.41 52.99
N GLU A 47 -21.54 -11.54 53.44
CA GLU A 47 -21.27 -11.93 54.83
C GLU A 47 -21.73 -10.86 55.85
N GLN A 48 -21.70 -9.57 55.46
CA GLN A 48 -22.16 -8.46 56.31
C GLN A 48 -23.69 -8.30 56.35
N ALA A 49 -24.40 -8.80 55.33
CA ALA A 49 -25.87 -8.78 55.26
C ALA A 49 -26.41 -10.05 54.55
N PRO A 50 -26.37 -11.22 55.20
CA PRO A 50 -26.54 -12.52 54.52
C PRO A 50 -27.90 -12.78 53.90
N ASP A 51 -28.94 -12.03 54.28
CA ASP A 51 -30.33 -12.28 53.86
C ASP A 51 -31.01 -11.11 53.12
N ALA A 52 -30.32 -10.00 52.86
CA ALA A 52 -30.92 -8.84 52.24
C ALA A 52 -30.60 -8.79 50.71
N THR A 53 -31.63 -8.88 49.91
CA THR A 53 -31.51 -8.50 48.45
C THR A 53 -31.57 -6.96 48.32
N TRP A 54 -31.03 -6.43 47.25
CA TRP A 54 -31.09 -4.99 46.95
C TRP A 54 -32.53 -4.47 46.96
N ASP A 55 -33.49 -5.27 46.51
CA ASP A 55 -34.91 -4.94 46.55
C ASP A 55 -35.47 -4.87 48.00
N ASP A 56 -34.99 -5.69 48.90
CA ASP A 56 -35.40 -5.69 50.31
C ASP A 56 -34.92 -4.42 51.02
N ILE A 57 -33.68 -3.98 50.74
CA ILE A 57 -33.12 -2.73 51.30
C ILE A 57 -33.89 -1.51 50.78
N VAL A 58 -34.21 -1.48 49.48
CA VAL A 58 -34.98 -0.39 48.84
C VAL A 58 -36.45 -0.39 49.36
N GLN A 59 -37.08 -1.56 49.54
CA GLN A 59 -38.44 -1.69 50.08
C GLN A 59 -38.50 -1.31 51.54
N GLN A 60 -37.51 -1.66 52.36
CA GLN A 60 -37.44 -1.26 53.76
C GLN A 60 -37.27 0.24 53.90
N ALA A 61 -36.37 0.88 53.13
CA ALA A 61 -36.22 2.32 53.16
C ALA A 61 -37.49 3.06 52.67
N ALA A 62 -38.20 2.51 51.66
CA ALA A 62 -39.48 3.05 51.22
C ALA A 62 -40.61 2.91 52.25
N TYR A 63 -40.64 1.80 52.98
CA TYR A 63 -41.60 1.53 54.03
C TYR A 63 -41.41 2.44 55.27
N GLU A 64 -40.17 2.65 55.70
CA GLU A 64 -39.79 3.58 56.77
C GLU A 64 -40.18 5.03 56.44
N LYS A 65 -39.90 5.45 55.19
CA LYS A 65 -40.28 6.76 54.67
C LYS A 65 -41.81 6.99 54.58
N LYS A 66 -42.59 5.92 54.29
CA LYS A 66 -44.03 5.99 54.13
C LYS A 66 -44.77 5.98 55.46
N ASN A 67 -44.22 5.35 56.48
CA ASN A 67 -44.88 5.17 57.80
C ASN A 67 -44.44 6.21 58.84
N GLY A 68 -43.60 7.21 58.49
CA GLY A 68 -43.23 8.29 59.40
C GLY A 68 -42.39 7.85 60.61
N ILE A 69 -41.72 6.70 60.51
CA ILE A 69 -40.78 6.27 61.54
C ILE A 69 -39.58 7.21 61.45
N LYS A 70 -39.46 8.11 62.42
CA LYS A 70 -38.23 8.92 62.55
C LYS A 70 -37.15 7.96 62.97
N VAL A 71 -36.23 7.72 62.04
CA VAL A 71 -34.91 7.12 62.34
C VAL A 71 -34.24 8.16 63.24
N ASP A 72 -34.12 7.88 64.49
CA ASP A 72 -33.43 8.73 65.44
C ASP A 72 -31.96 8.82 65.06
N TYR A 73 -31.49 10.08 65.08
CA TYR A 73 -30.08 10.42 65.01
C TYR A 73 -29.43 10.47 63.66
N HIS A 74 -29.80 11.44 62.85
CA HIS A 74 -28.76 12.08 62.04
C HIS A 74 -28.04 13.10 62.92
N PRO A 75 -26.73 12.96 63.14
CA PRO A 75 -25.99 14.04 63.77
C PRO A 75 -26.26 15.31 62.96
N PRO A 76 -26.49 16.47 63.61
CA PRO A 76 -26.77 17.69 62.93
C PRO A 76 -25.66 17.94 61.89
N VAL A 77 -26.05 18.11 60.64
CA VAL A 77 -25.11 18.45 59.57
C VAL A 77 -24.65 19.86 59.87
N MET A 78 -23.41 19.95 60.33
CA MET A 78 -22.80 21.28 60.62
C MET A 78 -22.53 22.04 59.32
N CYS A 79 -22.72 23.33 59.33
CA CYS A 79 -22.46 24.20 58.21
C CYS A 79 -21.06 24.01 57.66
N SER A 80 -20.93 23.73 56.37
CA SER A 80 -19.67 23.50 55.69
C SER A 80 -18.74 24.71 55.63
N VAL A 81 -19.27 25.91 55.92
CA VAL A 81 -18.50 27.16 55.90
C VAL A 81 -18.02 27.56 57.30
N CYS A 82 -18.88 27.62 58.33
CA CYS A 82 -18.45 28.06 59.66
C CYS A 82 -18.13 26.88 60.60
N GLY A 83 -18.67 25.67 60.36
CA GLY A 83 -18.49 24.52 61.24
C GLY A 83 -19.08 24.65 62.65
N GLU A 84 -19.76 25.79 62.97
CA GLU A 84 -20.25 26.14 64.29
C GLU A 84 -21.78 26.04 64.44
N HIS A 85 -22.51 26.21 63.33
CA HIS A 85 -23.96 26.19 63.32
C HIS A 85 -24.50 25.05 62.48
N GLU A 86 -25.71 24.55 62.83
CA GLU A 86 -26.39 23.53 62.05
C GLU A 86 -26.77 24.05 60.68
N ALA A 87 -26.60 23.23 59.64
CA ALA A 87 -27.06 23.56 58.30
C ALA A 87 -28.58 23.54 58.21
N VAL A 88 -29.16 24.47 57.42
CA VAL A 88 -30.60 24.50 57.17
C VAL A 88 -31.05 23.25 56.44
N GLU A 89 -32.19 22.70 56.79
CA GLU A 89 -32.72 21.45 56.18
C GLU A 89 -32.75 21.54 54.64
N GLY A 90 -32.00 20.70 53.96
CA GLY A 90 -31.85 20.70 52.51
C GLY A 90 -30.72 21.58 51.98
N SER A 91 -29.87 22.16 52.85
CA SER A 91 -28.71 22.95 52.53
C SER A 91 -27.46 22.45 53.25
N GLU A 92 -26.30 22.75 52.73
CA GLU A 92 -25.00 22.52 53.39
C GLU A 92 -24.56 23.73 54.25
N TYR A 93 -25.39 24.78 54.36
CA TYR A 93 -25.05 26.06 54.96
C TYR A 93 -26.07 26.42 56.06
N CYS A 94 -25.61 27.07 57.14
CA CYS A 94 -26.49 27.69 58.15
C CYS A 94 -27.10 28.98 57.60
N GLU A 95 -28.15 29.48 58.27
CA GLU A 95 -28.91 30.67 57.85
C GLU A 95 -28.02 31.92 57.75
N GLU A 96 -27.10 32.11 58.68
CA GLU A 96 -26.13 33.21 58.70
C GLU A 96 -25.15 33.15 57.51
N CYS A 97 -24.58 31.98 57.26
CA CYS A 97 -23.64 31.80 56.13
C CYS A 97 -24.36 31.93 54.78
N MET A 98 -25.63 31.52 54.69
CA MET A 98 -26.46 31.76 53.50
C MET A 98 -26.79 33.24 53.30
N GLU A 99 -27.03 33.98 54.38
CA GLU A 99 -27.22 35.46 54.25
C GLU A 99 -25.94 36.17 53.88
N ASP A 100 -24.80 35.75 54.43
CA ASP A 100 -23.50 36.33 54.07
C ASP A 100 -23.10 35.99 52.62
N MET A 101 -23.39 34.79 52.13
CA MET A 101 -23.23 34.51 50.70
C MET A 101 -24.13 35.32 49.78
N LYS A 102 -25.36 35.72 50.26
CA LYS A 102 -26.21 36.63 49.52
C LYS A 102 -25.70 38.07 49.58
N ARG A 103 -24.93 38.46 50.61
CA ARG A 103 -24.32 39.80 50.72
C ARG A 103 -23.08 39.97 49.87
N TYR A 104 -22.40 38.89 49.48
CA TYR A 104 -21.26 38.92 48.58
C TYR A 104 -21.68 38.39 47.21
N PRO A 105 -22.26 39.25 46.35
CA PRO A 105 -22.62 38.83 45.01
C PRO A 105 -21.34 38.34 44.28
N PHE A 106 -21.48 37.23 43.61
CA PHE A 106 -20.39 36.69 42.78
C PHE A 106 -19.87 37.80 41.86
N GLU A 107 -18.61 38.19 42.01
CA GLU A 107 -18.00 39.12 41.09
C GLU A 107 -17.89 38.48 39.70
N TRP A 108 -18.20 39.28 38.68
CA TRP A 108 -18.26 38.80 37.28
C TRP A 108 -17.00 38.05 36.85
N TRP A 109 -15.80 38.35 37.39
CA TRP A 109 -14.56 37.66 37.10
C TRP A 109 -14.55 36.20 37.59
N GLN A 110 -15.36 35.83 38.57
CA GLN A 110 -15.48 34.46 39.06
C GLN A 110 -16.12 33.53 38.01
N PHE A 111 -16.92 34.10 37.09
CA PHE A 111 -17.43 33.36 35.94
C PHE A 111 -16.37 33.19 34.85
N LEU A 112 -15.32 34.02 34.82
CA LEU A 112 -14.20 33.85 33.88
C LEU A 112 -13.39 32.58 34.16
N ILE A 113 -13.23 32.18 35.40
CA ILE A 113 -12.44 31.02 35.77
C ILE A 113 -13.03 29.71 35.16
N PRO A 114 -14.31 29.36 35.38
CA PRO A 114 -14.91 28.20 34.75
C PRO A 114 -15.00 28.33 33.23
N PHE A 115 -15.25 29.54 32.70
CA PHE A 115 -15.24 29.80 31.27
C PHE A 115 -13.86 29.55 30.65
N MET A 116 -12.79 30.05 31.26
CA MET A 116 -11.42 29.81 30.84
C MET A 116 -11.05 28.32 30.98
N ALA A 117 -11.50 27.67 32.06
CA ALA A 117 -11.27 26.23 32.22
C ALA A 117 -11.94 25.41 31.11
N VAL A 118 -13.19 25.72 30.77
CA VAL A 118 -13.92 25.09 29.67
C VAL A 118 -13.25 25.39 28.32
N PHE A 119 -12.81 26.64 28.11
CA PHE A 119 -12.10 27.05 26.90
C PHE A 119 -10.77 26.27 26.73
N PHE A 120 -9.96 26.21 27.79
CA PHE A 120 -8.70 25.48 27.75
C PHE A 120 -8.92 23.97 27.62
N LEU A 121 -9.98 23.43 28.22
CA LEU A 121 -10.35 22.01 28.04
C LEU A 121 -10.79 21.75 26.60
N ALA A 122 -11.64 22.57 26.03
CA ALA A 122 -12.08 22.46 24.64
C ALA A 122 -10.91 22.61 23.67
N PHE A 123 -10.03 23.59 23.90
CA PHE A 123 -8.83 23.80 23.11
C PHE A 123 -7.83 22.63 23.26
N GLY A 124 -7.69 22.11 24.49
CA GLY A 124 -6.89 20.91 24.76
C GLY A 124 -7.44 19.67 24.05
N ILE A 125 -8.76 19.50 24.00
CA ILE A 125 -9.41 18.40 23.26
C ILE A 125 -9.17 18.54 21.76
N LEU A 126 -9.29 19.75 21.20
CA LEU A 126 -9.00 20.00 19.77
C LEU A 126 -7.54 19.70 19.43
N LEU A 127 -6.59 20.18 20.23
CA LEU A 127 -5.17 19.87 20.03
C LEU A 127 -4.87 18.38 20.22
N ALA A 128 -5.52 17.71 21.17
CA ALA A 128 -5.37 16.27 21.38
C ALA A 128 -5.97 15.46 20.23
N HIS A 129 -7.09 15.93 19.65
CA HIS A 129 -7.71 15.30 18.50
C HIS A 129 -6.78 15.31 17.29
N ASP A 130 -6.17 16.45 16.96
CA ASP A 130 -5.24 16.55 15.84
C ASP A 130 -3.97 15.74 16.08
N GLY A 131 -3.40 15.82 17.29
CA GLY A 131 -2.27 14.99 17.69
C GLY A 131 -2.58 13.48 17.67
N TRP A 132 -3.80 13.08 18.04
CA TRP A 132 -4.27 11.72 18.00
C TRP A 132 -4.43 11.20 16.57
N SER A 133 -4.99 12.01 15.67
CA SER A 133 -5.11 11.68 14.24
C SER A 133 -3.75 11.44 13.60
N VAL A 134 -2.78 12.34 13.85
CA VAL A 134 -1.40 12.20 13.35
C VAL A 134 -0.72 10.97 13.94
N TYR A 135 -0.88 10.72 15.24
CA TYR A 135 -0.31 9.55 15.90
C TYR A 135 -0.88 8.24 15.31
N HIS A 136 -2.20 8.13 15.21
CA HIS A 136 -2.85 6.96 14.62
C HIS A 136 -2.49 6.75 13.16
N GLY A 137 -2.51 7.80 12.34
CA GLY A 137 -2.11 7.72 10.95
C GLY A 137 -0.65 7.30 10.79
N THR A 138 0.25 7.84 11.63
CA THR A 138 1.67 7.41 11.65
C THR A 138 1.81 5.96 12.06
N ALA A 139 1.06 5.49 13.06
CA ALA A 139 1.07 4.09 13.48
C ALA A 139 0.54 3.15 12.38
N GLN A 140 -0.52 3.56 11.66
CA GLN A 140 -1.04 2.84 10.51
C GLN A 140 0.00 2.77 9.38
N ALA A 141 0.63 3.89 9.02
CA ALA A 141 1.68 3.92 8.01
C ALA A 141 2.85 3.00 8.38
N GLN A 142 3.29 3.02 9.64
CA GLN A 142 4.33 2.11 10.13
C GLN A 142 3.90 0.64 10.10
N SER A 143 2.63 0.36 10.40
CA SER A 143 2.07 -1.00 10.30
C SER A 143 2.09 -1.50 8.86
N LEU A 144 1.63 -0.68 7.91
CA LEU A 144 1.69 -0.98 6.47
C LEU A 144 3.15 -1.24 6.01
N ALA A 145 4.08 -0.36 6.42
CA ALA A 145 5.49 -0.53 6.08
C ALA A 145 6.12 -1.82 6.65
N ARG A 146 5.67 -2.28 7.84
CA ARG A 146 6.10 -3.58 8.39
C ARG A 146 5.53 -4.77 7.62
N GLN A 147 4.35 -4.63 7.05
CA GLN A 147 3.71 -5.62 6.17
C GLN A 147 4.30 -5.63 4.76
N GLY A 148 5.33 -4.83 4.48
CA GLY A 148 5.91 -4.68 3.14
C GLY A 148 5.09 -3.79 2.19
N LYS A 149 3.98 -3.22 2.64
CA LYS A 149 3.12 -2.33 1.87
C LYS A 149 3.70 -0.92 1.86
N LEU A 150 4.71 -0.72 1.01
CA LEU A 150 5.52 0.51 1.04
C LEU A 150 4.78 1.69 0.43
N ILE A 151 4.04 1.48 -0.65
CA ILE A 151 3.30 2.54 -1.36
C ILE A 151 2.12 2.99 -0.52
N SER A 152 1.26 2.07 -0.05
CA SER A 152 0.17 2.42 0.87
C SER A 152 0.66 3.12 2.13
N ALA A 153 1.85 2.77 2.63
CA ALA A 153 2.44 3.47 3.77
C ALA A 153 2.87 4.92 3.42
N LEU A 154 3.41 5.14 2.22
CA LEU A 154 3.75 6.48 1.72
C LEU A 154 2.50 7.33 1.50
N ASP A 155 1.45 6.77 0.89
CA ASP A 155 0.17 7.43 0.69
C ASP A 155 -0.43 7.87 2.02
N LYS A 156 -0.38 6.98 3.03
CA LYS A 156 -0.84 7.33 4.37
C LYS A 156 -0.04 8.48 4.99
N TYR A 157 1.25 8.54 4.76
CA TYR A 157 2.05 9.70 5.13
C TYR A 157 1.67 10.95 4.32
N GLY A 158 1.31 10.81 3.04
CA GLY A 158 0.82 11.89 2.19
C GLY A 158 -0.48 12.51 2.72
N GLU A 159 -1.46 11.68 3.08
CA GLU A 159 -2.72 12.12 3.70
C GLU A 159 -2.49 12.94 4.98
N LEU A 160 -1.54 12.49 5.81
CA LEU A 160 -1.21 13.19 7.06
C LEU A 160 -0.49 14.51 6.83
N ASN A 161 0.21 14.68 5.72
CA ASN A 161 0.97 15.89 5.43
C ASN A 161 0.06 17.12 5.30
N GLY A 162 -1.17 16.94 4.80
CA GLY A 162 -2.19 17.99 4.76
C GLY A 162 -2.79 18.37 6.12
N GLN A 163 -2.63 17.52 7.14
CA GLN A 163 -3.15 17.74 8.50
C GLN A 163 -2.12 18.39 9.43
N ILE A 164 -0.83 18.29 9.08
CA ILE A 164 0.25 18.87 9.89
C ILE A 164 0.52 20.28 9.39
N ALA A 165 0.13 21.29 10.17
CA ALA A 165 0.41 22.68 9.84
C ALA A 165 1.92 22.89 9.61
N GLU A 166 2.27 23.66 8.57
CA GLU A 166 3.64 24.12 8.37
C GLU A 166 4.15 24.82 9.62
N GLY A 167 5.16 24.24 10.26
CA GLY A 167 5.77 24.82 11.46
C GLY A 167 5.46 24.12 12.79
N SER A 168 4.66 23.07 12.81
CA SER A 168 4.46 22.26 14.02
C SER A 168 5.70 21.38 14.27
N ASP A 169 6.62 21.90 15.06
CA ASP A 169 7.96 21.28 15.27
C ASP A 169 7.91 19.93 16.01
N THR A 170 6.90 19.69 16.84
CA THR A 170 6.93 18.54 17.75
C THR A 170 6.45 17.24 17.10
N TYR A 171 5.33 17.26 16.37
CA TYR A 171 4.80 16.05 15.69
C TYR A 171 5.35 15.90 14.27
N GLY A 172 5.59 17.00 13.58
CA GLY A 172 6.10 17.01 12.22
C GLY A 172 7.50 16.40 12.08
N VAL A 173 8.35 16.56 13.10
CA VAL A 173 9.73 16.02 13.10
C VAL A 173 9.77 14.50 13.04
N GLN A 174 9.05 13.82 13.91
CA GLN A 174 9.07 12.35 13.97
C GLN A 174 8.35 11.73 12.76
N TYR A 175 7.25 12.32 12.34
CA TYR A 175 6.52 11.97 11.15
C TYR A 175 7.44 12.03 9.91
N ARG A 176 8.07 13.17 9.63
CA ARG A 176 8.94 13.36 8.46
C ARG A 176 10.16 12.43 8.49
N LYS A 177 10.74 12.19 9.67
CA LYS A 177 11.81 11.22 9.83
C LYS A 177 11.38 9.80 9.44
N ASN A 178 10.18 9.39 9.81
CA ASN A 178 9.66 8.08 9.47
C ASN A 178 9.31 7.98 7.98
N GLN A 179 8.73 9.03 7.41
CA GLN A 179 8.46 9.12 5.97
C GLN A 179 9.75 8.99 5.15
N VAL A 180 10.80 9.74 5.50
CA VAL A 180 12.09 9.67 4.81
C VAL A 180 12.74 8.29 4.94
N LYS A 181 12.66 7.66 6.12
CA LYS A 181 13.13 6.28 6.28
C LYS A 181 12.39 5.31 5.36
N LEU A 182 11.10 5.53 5.15
CA LEU A 182 10.31 4.73 4.25
C LEU A 182 10.71 4.99 2.79
N LEU A 183 10.87 6.24 2.38
CA LEU A 183 11.36 6.61 1.04
C LEU A 183 12.70 5.93 0.69
N ASN A 184 13.61 5.82 1.65
CA ASN A 184 14.86 5.10 1.48
C ASN A 184 14.69 3.57 1.32
N ARG A 185 13.52 3.02 1.70
CA ARG A 185 13.18 1.60 1.51
C ARG A 185 12.48 1.34 0.18
N VAL A 186 11.81 2.36 -0.36
CA VAL A 186 11.21 2.27 -1.69
C VAL A 186 12.34 2.08 -2.69
N GLY A 187 12.28 0.99 -3.38
CA GLY A 187 13.35 0.61 -4.32
C GLY A 187 13.35 1.50 -5.57
N ILE A 188 14.36 1.32 -6.38
CA ILE A 188 14.53 2.07 -7.65
C ILE A 188 13.44 1.71 -8.68
N GLN A 189 12.78 0.57 -8.55
CA GLN A 189 11.62 0.21 -9.39
C GLN A 189 10.44 1.16 -9.26
N GLU A 190 10.30 1.76 -8.08
CA GLU A 190 9.27 2.77 -7.82
C GLU A 190 9.83 4.19 -7.94
N PHE A 191 10.79 4.35 -8.80
CA PHE A 191 11.58 5.57 -8.96
C PHE A 191 10.70 6.79 -9.30
N SER A 192 9.74 6.64 -10.19
CA SER A 192 8.77 7.69 -10.53
C SER A 192 7.89 8.07 -9.33
N VAL A 193 7.53 7.08 -8.50
CA VAL A 193 6.80 7.31 -7.26
C VAL A 193 7.69 8.04 -6.27
N LEU A 194 8.94 7.59 -6.10
CA LEU A 194 9.93 8.23 -5.22
C LEU A 194 10.19 9.68 -5.64
N ASP A 195 10.37 9.95 -6.92
CA ASP A 195 10.56 11.31 -7.45
C ASP A 195 9.33 12.18 -7.21
N SER A 196 8.13 11.67 -7.49
CA SER A 196 6.88 12.37 -7.23
C SER A 196 6.73 12.75 -5.76
N TYR A 197 7.03 11.83 -4.83
CA TYR A 197 6.98 12.11 -3.39
C TYR A 197 8.07 13.09 -2.95
N LEU A 198 9.29 12.96 -3.46
CA LEU A 198 10.37 13.91 -3.16
C LEU A 198 10.04 15.32 -3.67
N SER A 199 9.47 15.43 -4.85
CA SER A 199 9.08 16.70 -5.45
C SER A 199 7.90 17.35 -4.72
N ALA A 200 6.91 16.57 -4.30
CA ALA A 200 5.73 17.08 -3.59
C ALA A 200 6.03 17.50 -2.15
N TYR A 201 6.81 16.71 -1.41
CA TYR A 201 6.97 16.89 0.04
C TYR A 201 8.33 17.44 0.45
N TYR A 202 9.33 17.39 -0.42
CA TYR A 202 10.69 17.84 -0.16
C TYR A 202 11.23 18.70 -1.32
N PRO A 203 10.52 19.77 -1.73
CA PRO A 203 10.99 20.63 -2.80
C PRO A 203 12.37 21.20 -2.44
N GLY A 204 13.31 21.16 -3.38
CA GLY A 204 14.75 21.35 -3.18
C GLY A 204 15.23 22.74 -2.72
N GLY A 205 14.34 23.60 -2.21
CA GLY A 205 14.66 25.02 -1.97
C GLY A 205 15.31 25.33 -0.61
N ASP A 206 15.09 24.56 0.44
CA ASP A 206 15.61 24.87 1.78
C ASP A 206 16.33 23.70 2.44
N LEU A 207 17.60 23.52 2.08
CA LEU A 207 18.48 22.51 2.65
C LEU A 207 18.81 22.76 4.15
N ASN A 208 18.41 23.90 4.71
CA ASN A 208 18.64 24.20 6.11
C ASN A 208 17.65 23.50 7.04
N LYS A 209 16.49 23.11 6.54
CA LYS A 209 15.56 22.28 7.31
C LYS A 209 16.17 20.89 7.50
N TRP A 210 16.25 20.45 8.75
CA TRP A 210 16.91 19.18 9.12
C TRP A 210 16.36 17.96 8.38
N TYR A 211 15.08 17.93 8.00
CA TYR A 211 14.47 16.85 7.24
C TYR A 211 14.92 16.80 5.77
N ASN A 212 15.27 17.94 5.17
CA ASN A 212 15.82 17.97 3.82
C ASN A 212 17.18 17.25 3.74
N ARG A 213 17.94 17.23 4.83
CA ARG A 213 19.18 16.47 4.89
C ARG A 213 18.97 14.96 4.82
N TYR A 214 17.85 14.47 5.37
CA TYR A 214 17.51 13.04 5.28
C TYR A 214 16.97 12.66 3.90
N ALA A 215 16.25 13.54 3.23
CA ALA A 215 15.78 13.31 1.86
C ALA A 215 16.91 13.45 0.80
N LYS A 216 18.01 14.09 1.17
CA LYS A 216 19.13 14.35 0.26
C LYS A 216 19.67 13.07 -0.39
N GLN A 217 19.86 12.02 0.38
CA GLN A 217 20.38 10.75 -0.13
C GLN A 217 19.44 10.11 -1.16
N SER A 218 18.11 10.14 -0.92
CA SER A 218 17.13 9.63 -1.88
C SER A 218 17.13 10.48 -3.15
N ARG A 219 17.23 11.82 -3.01
CA ARG A 219 17.28 12.74 -4.16
C ARG A 219 18.57 12.56 -4.98
N GLU A 220 19.72 12.44 -4.31
CA GLU A 220 20.98 12.17 -5.02
C GLU A 220 20.91 10.88 -5.85
N ARG A 221 20.24 9.86 -5.35
CA ARG A 221 20.00 8.61 -6.11
C ARG A 221 19.08 8.83 -7.33
N VAL A 222 18.03 9.64 -7.18
CA VAL A 222 17.15 10.02 -8.28
C VAL A 222 17.94 10.76 -9.34
N ASP A 223 18.69 11.79 -8.92
CA ASP A 223 19.53 12.61 -9.82
C ASP A 223 20.58 11.76 -10.57
N GLU A 224 21.21 10.80 -9.88
CA GLU A 224 22.17 9.86 -10.50
C GLU A 224 21.54 8.97 -11.57
N TYR A 225 20.35 8.44 -11.30
CA TYR A 225 19.60 7.62 -12.25
C TYR A 225 19.17 8.45 -13.47
N GLU A 226 18.57 9.63 -13.26
CA GLU A 226 18.16 10.52 -14.33
C GLU A 226 19.36 10.97 -15.17
N THR A 227 20.49 11.23 -14.53
CA THR A 227 21.74 11.58 -15.24
C THR A 227 22.17 10.44 -16.15
N ALA A 228 22.15 9.21 -15.67
CA ALA A 228 22.48 8.04 -16.48
C ALA A 228 21.50 7.85 -17.64
N TYR A 229 20.19 8.06 -17.40
CA TYR A 229 19.16 8.02 -18.43
C TYR A 229 19.38 9.07 -19.52
N ASN A 230 19.58 10.33 -19.14
CA ASN A 230 19.74 11.42 -20.09
C ASN A 230 20.94 11.20 -21.02
N TYR A 231 22.08 10.73 -20.51
CA TYR A 231 23.22 10.36 -21.34
C TYR A 231 22.94 9.15 -22.25
N PHE A 232 22.12 8.22 -21.79
CA PHE A 232 21.70 7.09 -22.61
C PHE A 232 20.82 7.53 -23.77
N GLU A 233 19.81 8.37 -23.52
CA GLU A 233 18.93 8.94 -24.56
C GLU A 233 19.73 9.76 -25.58
N GLU A 234 20.68 10.59 -25.13
CA GLU A 234 21.56 11.36 -26.03
C GLU A 234 22.39 10.42 -26.93
N ALA A 235 22.95 9.35 -26.36
CA ALA A 235 23.70 8.36 -27.12
C ALA A 235 22.80 7.58 -28.09
N ALA A 236 21.58 7.19 -27.65
CA ALA A 236 20.62 6.42 -28.44
C ALA A 236 20.12 7.22 -29.65
N SER A 237 19.92 8.55 -29.51
CA SER A 237 19.45 9.43 -30.61
C SER A 237 20.35 9.43 -31.85
N SER A 238 21.63 9.13 -31.68
CA SER A 238 22.64 9.14 -32.74
C SER A 238 23.14 7.75 -33.16
N ALA A 239 22.81 6.72 -32.39
CA ALA A 239 23.28 5.36 -32.57
C ALA A 239 22.55 4.67 -33.74
N LYS A 240 23.30 3.90 -34.54
CA LYS A 240 22.76 3.11 -35.66
C LYS A 240 22.65 1.62 -35.33
N ASP A 241 23.40 1.17 -34.38
CA ASP A 241 23.48 -0.21 -33.95
C ASP A 241 23.94 -0.30 -32.48
N TYR A 242 23.83 -1.51 -31.90
CA TYR A 242 24.24 -1.77 -30.52
C TYR A 242 25.65 -1.27 -30.17
N LYS A 243 26.64 -1.59 -31.03
CA LYS A 243 28.04 -1.22 -30.76
C LYS A 243 28.25 0.29 -30.76
N SER A 244 27.61 1.00 -31.70
CA SER A 244 27.67 2.46 -31.77
C SER A 244 26.98 3.09 -30.56
N LEU A 245 25.86 2.54 -30.12
CA LEU A 245 25.16 2.98 -28.87
C LEU A 245 26.04 2.82 -27.63
N ILE A 246 26.58 1.63 -27.39
CA ILE A 246 27.41 1.38 -26.19
C ILE A 246 28.65 2.29 -26.21
N LYS A 247 29.32 2.45 -27.39
CA LYS A 247 30.49 3.33 -27.54
C LYS A 247 30.14 4.80 -27.31
N ALA A 248 29.01 5.27 -27.82
CA ALA A 248 28.55 6.65 -27.63
C ALA A 248 28.20 6.91 -26.17
N TYR A 249 27.51 5.96 -25.54
CA TYR A 249 27.14 6.05 -24.13
C TYR A 249 28.35 6.02 -23.20
N ASP A 250 29.28 5.08 -23.39
CA ASP A 250 30.54 5.04 -22.64
C ASP A 250 31.31 6.36 -22.73
N LYS A 251 31.37 6.93 -23.89
CA LYS A 251 32.00 8.25 -24.11
C LYS A 251 31.24 9.39 -23.43
N ALA A 252 29.89 9.34 -23.43
CA ALA A 252 29.06 10.38 -22.85
C ALA A 252 29.20 10.41 -21.30
N ILE A 253 29.34 9.25 -20.68
CA ILE A 253 29.48 9.13 -19.20
C ILE A 253 30.93 9.25 -18.74
N GLU A 254 31.92 9.19 -19.60
CA GLU A 254 33.34 9.25 -19.27
C GLU A 254 33.68 10.53 -18.46
N GLY A 255 34.18 10.34 -17.24
CA GLY A 255 34.54 11.44 -16.35
C GLY A 255 33.36 12.23 -15.76
N LYS A 256 32.13 11.80 -15.96
CA LYS A 256 30.91 12.47 -15.48
C LYS A 256 30.46 12.03 -14.09
N GLY A 257 31.11 11.03 -13.50
CA GLY A 257 30.74 10.51 -12.18
C GLY A 257 29.40 9.76 -12.16
N VAL A 258 28.94 9.26 -13.33
CA VAL A 258 27.74 8.44 -13.41
C VAL A 258 27.94 7.14 -12.63
N ASN A 259 26.94 6.78 -11.81
CA ASN A 259 26.96 5.57 -11.01
C ASN A 259 27.03 4.32 -11.90
N ALA A 260 27.94 3.39 -11.53
CA ALA A 260 28.20 2.21 -12.34
C ALA A 260 27.00 1.25 -12.44
N ALA A 261 26.19 1.14 -11.37
CA ALA A 261 24.98 0.32 -11.39
C ALA A 261 23.98 0.84 -12.42
N PHE A 262 23.71 2.14 -12.43
CA PHE A 262 22.80 2.77 -13.38
C PHE A 262 23.35 2.74 -14.80
N ALA A 263 24.65 2.99 -14.97
CA ALA A 263 25.27 2.88 -16.29
C ALA A 263 25.13 1.47 -16.89
N ASN A 264 25.35 0.42 -16.09
CA ASN A 264 25.21 -0.94 -16.54
C ASN A 264 23.74 -1.36 -16.73
N TYR A 265 22.81 -0.79 -15.96
CA TYR A 265 21.38 -0.96 -16.19
C TYR A 265 20.96 -0.51 -17.59
N TYR A 266 21.36 0.68 -18.03
CA TYR A 266 21.04 1.14 -19.38
C TYR A 266 21.77 0.37 -20.49
N LYS A 267 22.98 -0.15 -20.22
CA LYS A 267 23.65 -1.06 -21.17
C LYS A 267 22.93 -2.41 -21.28
N TYR A 268 22.37 -2.92 -20.17
CA TYR A 268 21.50 -4.08 -20.20
C TYR A 268 20.24 -3.79 -21.03
N TYR A 269 19.63 -2.62 -20.81
CA TYR A 269 18.46 -2.19 -21.58
C TYR A 269 18.78 -2.07 -23.08
N ALA A 270 19.96 -1.59 -23.45
CA ALA A 270 20.43 -1.61 -24.84
C ALA A 270 20.53 -3.04 -25.40
N CYS A 271 20.90 -4.02 -24.60
CA CYS A 271 20.89 -5.42 -25.03
C CYS A 271 19.49 -5.90 -25.41
N LEU A 272 18.47 -5.49 -24.68
CA LEU A 272 17.08 -5.84 -24.98
C LEU A 272 16.62 -5.18 -26.28
N ILE A 273 16.84 -3.85 -26.43
CA ILE A 273 16.46 -3.10 -27.64
C ILE A 273 17.07 -3.70 -28.91
N TYR A 274 18.33 -4.09 -28.84
CA TYR A 274 19.06 -4.62 -30.00
C TYR A 274 19.14 -6.16 -30.05
N ASN A 275 18.32 -6.82 -29.26
CA ASN A 275 18.21 -8.27 -29.17
C ASN A 275 19.59 -8.98 -29.08
N GLN A 276 20.40 -8.51 -28.11
CA GLN A 276 21.68 -9.16 -27.82
C GLN A 276 21.46 -10.43 -26.99
N GLY A 277 22.25 -11.46 -27.25
CA GLY A 277 22.08 -12.75 -26.57
C GLY A 277 22.38 -12.69 -25.07
N GLU A 278 21.87 -13.69 -24.34
CA GLU A 278 21.92 -13.84 -22.89
C GLU A 278 23.30 -13.59 -22.26
N LYS A 279 24.36 -13.97 -22.97
CA LYS A 279 25.73 -13.78 -22.46
C LYS A 279 26.10 -12.29 -22.30
N GLU A 280 25.66 -11.41 -23.19
CA GLU A 280 25.93 -9.99 -23.09
C GLU A 280 25.01 -9.36 -22.03
N GLN A 281 23.77 -9.82 -21.91
CA GLN A 281 22.85 -9.41 -20.85
C GLN A 281 23.41 -9.80 -19.48
N GLN A 282 23.84 -11.07 -19.30
CA GLN A 282 24.42 -11.56 -18.05
C GLN A 282 25.63 -10.75 -17.61
N LYS A 283 26.49 -10.33 -18.52
CA LYS A 283 27.67 -9.49 -18.25
C LYS A 283 27.27 -8.19 -17.54
N TYR A 284 26.25 -7.50 -18.03
CA TYR A 284 25.82 -6.24 -17.40
C TYR A 284 25.04 -6.47 -16.10
N LEU A 285 24.25 -7.54 -16.04
CA LEU A 285 23.57 -7.97 -14.82
C LEU A 285 24.59 -8.25 -13.70
N ASP A 286 25.66 -9.00 -13.99
CA ASP A 286 26.73 -9.27 -13.03
C ASP A 286 27.44 -8.00 -12.58
N ALA A 287 27.63 -7.05 -13.49
CA ALA A 287 28.22 -5.76 -13.16
C ALA A 287 27.32 -4.91 -12.23
N ILE A 288 25.99 -4.94 -12.41
CA ILE A 288 25.05 -4.26 -11.49
C ILE A 288 25.10 -4.95 -10.11
N LYS A 289 25.08 -6.28 -10.08
CA LYS A 289 25.15 -7.08 -8.82
C LYS A 289 26.43 -6.82 -8.03
N ALA A 290 27.54 -6.58 -8.72
CA ALA A 290 28.83 -6.27 -8.10
C ALA A 290 28.84 -4.95 -7.31
N GLU A 291 27.95 -4.01 -7.64
CA GLU A 291 27.79 -2.74 -6.92
C GLU A 291 27.07 -2.90 -5.56
N GLY A 292 26.48 -4.07 -5.29
CA GLY A 292 25.98 -4.46 -3.97
C GLY A 292 24.46 -4.46 -3.84
N LYS A 293 24.04 -4.79 -2.60
CA LYS A 293 22.63 -5.00 -2.26
C LYS A 293 21.75 -3.76 -2.40
N ASP A 294 22.31 -2.60 -2.37
CA ASP A 294 21.56 -1.35 -2.54
C ASP A 294 20.90 -1.23 -3.92
N TYR A 295 21.31 -2.07 -4.89
CA TYR A 295 20.80 -2.10 -6.26
C TYR A 295 19.97 -3.36 -6.56
N GLU A 296 19.53 -4.11 -5.54
CA GLU A 296 18.67 -5.30 -5.72
C GLU A 296 17.40 -4.98 -6.52
N SER A 297 16.81 -3.81 -6.30
CA SER A 297 15.63 -3.36 -7.05
C SER A 297 15.88 -3.17 -8.54
N LEU A 298 17.11 -2.95 -8.97
CA LEU A 298 17.48 -2.89 -10.39
C LEU A 298 17.69 -4.29 -10.98
N TYR A 299 18.46 -5.12 -10.28
CA TYR A 299 18.90 -6.37 -10.92
C TYR A 299 17.96 -7.55 -10.72
N LEU A 300 17.16 -7.61 -9.64
CA LEU A 300 16.25 -8.75 -9.42
C LEU A 300 15.20 -8.91 -10.54
N PRO A 301 14.51 -7.84 -11.02
CA PRO A 301 13.62 -7.99 -12.16
C PRO A 301 14.34 -8.47 -13.41
N LEU A 302 15.49 -7.87 -13.72
CA LEU A 302 16.27 -8.25 -14.91
C LEU A 302 16.77 -9.70 -14.83
N GLU A 303 17.16 -10.16 -13.64
CA GLU A 303 17.56 -11.56 -13.42
C GLU A 303 16.38 -12.50 -13.56
N THR A 304 15.19 -12.09 -13.11
CA THR A 304 13.96 -12.87 -13.25
C THR A 304 13.58 -13.02 -14.72
N GLU A 305 13.61 -11.92 -15.47
CA GLU A 305 13.35 -11.92 -16.91
C GLU A 305 14.36 -12.80 -17.69
N LEU A 306 15.62 -12.70 -17.32
CA LEU A 306 16.68 -13.53 -17.92
C LEU A 306 16.48 -15.02 -17.60
N ALA A 307 16.09 -15.36 -16.36
CA ALA A 307 15.77 -16.72 -15.98
C ALA A 307 14.56 -17.28 -16.75
N LEU A 308 13.51 -16.46 -16.93
CA LEU A 308 12.34 -16.83 -17.75
C LEU A 308 12.74 -17.07 -19.21
N SER A 309 13.55 -16.18 -19.78
CA SER A 309 14.06 -16.30 -21.15
C SER A 309 14.92 -17.57 -21.34
N ALA A 310 15.73 -17.89 -20.33
CA ALA A 310 16.53 -19.12 -20.30
C ALA A 310 15.70 -20.37 -19.98
N LYS A 311 14.39 -20.23 -19.72
CA LYS A 311 13.46 -21.31 -19.29
C LYS A 311 13.87 -21.95 -17.96
N ASP A 312 14.62 -21.23 -17.12
CA ASP A 312 14.93 -21.61 -15.74
C ASP A 312 13.82 -21.13 -14.81
N TYR A 313 12.67 -21.80 -14.91
CA TYR A 313 11.47 -21.40 -14.19
C TYR A 313 11.60 -21.54 -12.67
N ASP A 314 12.35 -22.51 -12.19
CA ASP A 314 12.57 -22.71 -10.76
C ASP A 314 13.33 -21.50 -10.16
N LYS A 315 14.37 -21.05 -10.86
CA LYS A 315 15.10 -19.84 -10.48
C LYS A 315 14.20 -18.59 -10.58
N ALA A 316 13.41 -18.48 -11.64
CA ALA A 316 12.49 -17.34 -11.81
C ALA A 316 11.48 -17.28 -10.65
N LEU A 317 10.90 -18.41 -10.25
CA LEU A 317 9.96 -18.49 -9.11
C LEU A 317 10.63 -18.10 -7.78
N GLN A 318 11.86 -18.55 -7.53
CA GLN A 318 12.63 -18.12 -6.34
C GLN A 318 12.85 -16.62 -6.34
N LEU A 319 13.23 -16.02 -7.47
CA LEU A 319 13.43 -14.58 -7.59
C LEU A 319 12.13 -13.79 -7.41
N CYS A 320 10.98 -14.35 -7.84
CA CYS A 320 9.67 -13.77 -7.54
C CYS A 320 9.37 -13.70 -6.04
N ASP A 321 9.79 -14.71 -5.26
CA ASP A 321 9.65 -14.68 -3.81
C ASP A 321 10.50 -13.55 -3.20
N GLU A 322 11.75 -13.42 -3.64
CA GLU A 322 12.63 -12.34 -3.20
C GLU A 322 12.09 -10.94 -3.55
N LEU A 323 11.50 -10.77 -4.74
CA LEU A 323 10.84 -9.53 -5.15
C LEU A 323 9.60 -9.22 -4.29
N GLY A 324 8.74 -10.23 -4.05
CA GLY A 324 7.55 -10.08 -3.22
C GLY A 324 7.85 -9.73 -1.76
N ASP A 325 8.93 -10.29 -1.21
CA ASP A 325 9.40 -9.98 0.15
C ASP A 325 9.90 -8.53 0.28
N ARG A 326 10.36 -7.92 -0.81
CA ARG A 326 10.79 -6.52 -0.81
C ARG A 326 9.63 -5.56 -0.79
N ASN A 327 8.62 -5.81 -1.61
CA ASN A 327 7.41 -4.99 -1.69
C ASN A 327 6.19 -5.88 -1.92
N ALA A 328 5.35 -6.01 -0.91
CA ALA A 328 4.14 -6.82 -0.95
C ALA A 328 3.03 -6.23 -1.86
N GLU A 329 3.21 -5.00 -2.34
CA GLU A 329 2.28 -4.31 -3.25
C GLU A 329 2.80 -4.27 -4.69
N ASP A 330 3.97 -4.86 -4.93
CA ASP A 330 4.51 -5.01 -6.29
C ASP A 330 3.76 -6.11 -7.04
N ILE A 331 3.20 -5.77 -8.19
CA ILE A 331 2.49 -6.72 -9.05
C ILE A 331 3.42 -7.58 -9.90
N TYR A 332 4.65 -7.13 -10.15
CA TYR A 332 5.58 -7.81 -11.05
C TYR A 332 5.95 -9.23 -10.60
N PRO A 333 6.14 -9.54 -9.31
CA PRO A 333 6.34 -10.92 -8.87
C PRO A 333 5.22 -11.87 -9.31
N TYR A 334 3.99 -11.37 -9.32
CA TYR A 334 2.81 -12.14 -9.76
C TYR A 334 2.73 -12.27 -11.27
N VAL A 335 3.12 -11.24 -12.02
CA VAL A 335 3.25 -11.30 -13.49
C VAL A 335 4.27 -12.39 -13.86
N TYR A 336 5.46 -12.34 -13.28
CA TYR A 336 6.54 -13.29 -13.55
C TYR A 336 6.16 -14.73 -13.14
N ARG A 337 5.53 -14.93 -11.98
CA ARG A 337 5.02 -16.25 -11.57
C ARG A 337 3.97 -16.77 -12.53
N THR A 338 3.04 -15.92 -12.96
CA THR A 338 2.01 -16.29 -13.93
C THR A 338 2.66 -16.79 -15.22
N VAL A 339 3.66 -16.08 -15.73
CA VAL A 339 4.40 -16.48 -16.92
C VAL A 339 5.17 -17.78 -16.68
N ALA A 340 5.90 -17.91 -15.57
CA ALA A 340 6.67 -19.11 -15.25
C ALA A 340 5.79 -20.36 -15.19
N TYR A 341 4.68 -20.32 -14.45
CA TYR A 341 3.76 -21.45 -14.35
C TYR A 341 3.05 -21.76 -15.67
N ARG A 342 2.64 -20.73 -16.41
CA ARG A 342 2.03 -20.90 -17.73
C ARG A 342 2.98 -21.62 -18.68
N MET A 343 4.25 -21.24 -18.69
CA MET A 343 5.26 -21.87 -19.55
C MET A 343 5.70 -23.24 -19.09
N GLN A 344 5.51 -23.58 -17.82
CA GLN A 344 5.62 -24.96 -17.31
C GLN A 344 4.40 -25.81 -17.65
N GLY A 345 3.31 -25.20 -18.17
CA GLY A 345 2.04 -25.86 -18.46
C GLY A 345 1.11 -25.98 -17.26
N ASP A 346 1.47 -25.42 -16.11
CA ASP A 346 0.60 -25.38 -14.92
C ASP A 346 -0.32 -24.15 -14.96
N LEU A 347 -1.37 -24.24 -15.78
CA LEU A 347 -2.33 -23.16 -15.96
C LEU A 347 -3.11 -22.85 -14.66
N SER A 348 -3.24 -23.83 -13.76
CA SER A 348 -3.91 -23.62 -12.48
C SER A 348 -3.12 -22.70 -11.56
N GLN A 349 -1.81 -22.95 -11.39
CA GLN A 349 -0.94 -22.08 -10.61
C GLN A 349 -0.73 -20.71 -11.27
N ALA A 350 -0.67 -20.67 -12.61
CA ALA A 350 -0.61 -19.43 -13.35
C ALA A 350 -1.85 -18.57 -13.08
N ALA A 351 -3.05 -19.16 -13.14
CA ALA A 351 -4.30 -18.47 -12.85
C ALA A 351 -4.37 -17.96 -11.39
N ALA A 352 -3.98 -18.81 -10.43
CA ALA A 352 -3.93 -18.43 -9.02
C ALA A 352 -2.99 -17.25 -8.77
N SER A 353 -1.78 -17.28 -9.35
CA SER A 353 -0.81 -16.19 -9.23
C SER A 353 -1.34 -14.89 -9.84
N CYS A 354 -1.96 -14.96 -11.01
CA CYS A 354 -2.57 -13.81 -11.66
C CYS A 354 -3.69 -13.20 -10.79
N ASP A 355 -4.58 -14.04 -10.25
CA ASP A 355 -5.68 -13.61 -9.39
C ASP A 355 -5.19 -12.97 -8.08
N GLU A 356 -4.07 -13.43 -7.52
CA GLU A 356 -3.44 -12.80 -6.36
C GLU A 356 -2.89 -11.41 -6.69
N GLY A 357 -2.22 -11.26 -7.83
CA GLY A 357 -1.75 -9.96 -8.29
C GLY A 357 -2.90 -8.98 -8.57
N LEU A 358 -4.01 -9.44 -9.19
CA LEU A 358 -5.21 -8.64 -9.43
C LEU A 358 -5.94 -8.22 -8.15
N LYS A 359 -5.73 -8.88 -7.02
CA LYS A 359 -6.24 -8.39 -5.72
C LYS A 359 -5.43 -7.18 -5.21
N ILE A 360 -4.19 -7.02 -5.64
CA ILE A 360 -3.35 -5.87 -5.30
C ILE A 360 -3.74 -4.69 -6.19
N ASP A 361 -3.77 -4.92 -7.51
CA ASP A 361 -4.20 -3.93 -8.50
C ASP A 361 -5.07 -4.61 -9.57
N GLY A 362 -6.38 -4.47 -9.43
CA GLY A 362 -7.37 -5.01 -10.37
C GLY A 362 -7.33 -4.37 -11.76
N THR A 363 -6.69 -3.20 -11.89
CA THR A 363 -6.56 -2.46 -13.15
C THR A 363 -5.21 -2.70 -13.83
N ALA A 364 -4.32 -3.49 -13.23
CA ALA A 364 -3.01 -3.77 -13.80
C ALA A 364 -3.10 -4.36 -15.21
N SER A 365 -2.76 -3.56 -16.21
CA SER A 365 -2.83 -3.95 -17.63
C SER A 365 -2.06 -5.23 -17.92
N THR A 366 -0.86 -5.39 -17.35
CA THR A 366 -0.02 -6.59 -17.54
C THR A 366 -0.64 -7.87 -16.97
N LEU A 367 -1.30 -7.78 -15.81
CA LEU A 367 -1.98 -8.93 -15.21
C LEU A 367 -3.26 -9.28 -15.97
N ASN A 368 -4.04 -8.28 -16.35
CA ASN A 368 -5.23 -8.47 -17.19
C ASN A 368 -4.87 -9.08 -18.55
N TYR A 369 -3.74 -8.66 -19.15
CA TYR A 369 -3.18 -9.27 -20.35
C TYR A 369 -2.82 -10.75 -20.13
N GLN A 370 -2.14 -11.09 -19.05
CA GLN A 370 -1.83 -12.48 -18.73
C GLN A 370 -3.10 -13.30 -18.48
N ARG A 371 -4.11 -12.72 -17.82
CA ARG A 371 -5.39 -13.39 -17.57
C ARG A 371 -6.17 -13.65 -18.85
N ALA A 372 -6.13 -12.71 -19.79
CA ALA A 372 -6.71 -12.89 -21.14
C ALA A 372 -6.08 -14.06 -21.88
N ILE A 373 -4.75 -14.19 -21.82
CA ILE A 373 -4.04 -15.34 -22.42
C ILE A 373 -4.46 -16.65 -21.77
N LEU A 374 -4.59 -16.71 -20.45
CA LEU A 374 -5.01 -17.94 -19.75
C LEU A 374 -6.40 -18.39 -20.17
N PHE A 375 -7.36 -17.46 -20.30
CA PHE A 375 -8.69 -17.78 -20.78
C PHE A 375 -8.72 -18.12 -22.28
N LEU A 376 -7.87 -17.49 -23.09
CA LEU A 376 -7.73 -17.87 -24.51
C LEU A 376 -7.23 -19.32 -24.64
N LEU A 377 -6.27 -19.73 -23.82
CA LEU A 377 -5.74 -21.10 -23.79
C LEU A 377 -6.75 -22.11 -23.24
N ASP A 378 -7.64 -21.69 -22.34
CA ASP A 378 -8.74 -22.51 -21.82
C ASP A 378 -9.94 -22.57 -22.78
N GLY A 379 -9.97 -21.72 -23.82
CA GLY A 379 -11.03 -21.65 -24.82
C GLY A 379 -12.24 -20.80 -24.37
N ASP A 380 -12.18 -20.13 -23.23
CA ASP A 380 -13.23 -19.18 -22.80
C ASP A 380 -13.00 -17.79 -23.43
N LEU A 381 -13.40 -17.67 -24.69
CA LEU A 381 -13.24 -16.43 -25.45
C LEU A 381 -14.02 -15.26 -24.87
N THR A 382 -15.07 -15.50 -24.07
CA THR A 382 -15.85 -14.43 -23.44
C THR A 382 -15.08 -13.77 -22.32
N LEU A 383 -14.53 -14.56 -21.40
CA LEU A 383 -13.68 -14.05 -20.33
C LEU A 383 -12.36 -13.52 -20.87
N ALA A 384 -11.76 -14.20 -21.86
CA ALA A 384 -10.57 -13.72 -22.53
C ALA A 384 -10.76 -12.29 -23.07
N SER A 385 -11.89 -12.04 -23.75
CA SER A 385 -12.22 -10.72 -24.32
C SER A 385 -12.38 -9.65 -23.24
N ALA A 386 -13.07 -9.96 -22.14
CA ALA A 386 -13.27 -9.01 -21.05
C ALA A 386 -11.94 -8.59 -20.39
N TYR A 387 -11.05 -9.54 -20.13
CA TYR A 387 -9.74 -9.24 -19.58
C TYR A 387 -8.81 -8.52 -20.57
N ALA A 388 -8.93 -8.82 -21.88
CA ALA A 388 -8.16 -8.12 -22.91
C ALA A 388 -8.61 -6.66 -23.06
N GLU A 389 -9.92 -6.40 -22.97
CA GLU A 389 -10.47 -5.03 -22.96
C GLU A 389 -9.99 -4.24 -21.74
N GLU A 390 -10.00 -4.87 -20.56
CA GLU A 390 -9.49 -4.25 -19.33
C GLU A 390 -7.98 -3.96 -19.44
N ALA A 391 -7.20 -4.89 -20.01
CA ALA A 391 -5.78 -4.69 -20.26
C ALA A 391 -5.52 -3.51 -21.21
N HIS A 392 -6.31 -3.40 -22.27
CA HIS A 392 -6.23 -2.30 -23.25
C HIS A 392 -6.59 -0.95 -22.61
N THR A 393 -7.71 -0.89 -21.89
CA THR A 393 -8.22 0.34 -21.25
C THR A 393 -7.24 0.93 -20.24
N ASN A 394 -6.49 0.07 -19.53
CA ASN A 394 -5.57 0.49 -18.47
C ASN A 394 -4.09 0.48 -18.91
N ALA A 395 -3.80 0.38 -20.18
CA ALA A 395 -2.42 0.36 -20.68
C ALA A 395 -1.75 1.74 -20.55
N ALA A 396 -0.81 1.86 -19.60
CA ALA A 396 -0.13 3.13 -19.30
C ALA A 396 1.14 3.37 -20.16
N THR A 397 1.68 2.34 -20.80
CA THR A 397 2.89 2.43 -21.64
C THR A 397 2.60 1.97 -23.05
N ALA A 398 3.41 2.45 -24.01
CA ALA A 398 3.29 2.02 -25.43
C ALA A 398 3.41 0.49 -25.58
N ASN A 399 4.31 -0.15 -24.85
CA ASN A 399 4.51 -1.60 -24.91
C ASN A 399 3.28 -2.35 -24.37
N ASN A 400 2.75 -1.95 -23.21
CA ASN A 400 1.55 -2.57 -22.65
C ASN A 400 0.34 -2.37 -23.56
N TYR A 401 0.24 -1.19 -24.16
CA TYR A 401 -0.80 -0.86 -25.12
C TYR A 401 -0.75 -1.77 -26.36
N VAL A 402 0.42 -1.89 -26.99
CA VAL A 402 0.60 -2.76 -28.17
C VAL A 402 0.31 -4.23 -27.81
N SER A 403 0.78 -4.71 -26.66
CA SER A 403 0.53 -6.08 -26.22
C SER A 403 -0.94 -6.33 -25.97
N ALA A 404 -1.63 -5.43 -25.26
CA ALA A 404 -3.06 -5.53 -24.96
C ALA A 404 -3.92 -5.46 -26.22
N CYS A 405 -3.66 -4.51 -27.13
CA CYS A 405 -4.35 -4.42 -28.42
C CYS A 405 -4.13 -5.68 -29.25
N SER A 406 -2.91 -6.22 -29.27
CA SER A 406 -2.58 -7.40 -30.07
C SER A 406 -3.35 -8.63 -29.60
N ILE A 407 -3.36 -8.91 -28.27
CA ILE A 407 -4.11 -10.05 -27.74
C ILE A 407 -5.62 -9.84 -27.89
N TYR A 408 -6.13 -8.62 -27.71
CA TYR A 408 -7.53 -8.32 -27.88
C TYR A 408 -7.96 -8.53 -29.35
N SER A 409 -7.16 -8.07 -30.32
CA SER A 409 -7.39 -8.33 -31.75
C SER A 409 -7.45 -9.82 -32.07
N LEU A 410 -6.54 -10.63 -31.49
CA LEU A 410 -6.55 -12.07 -31.67
C LEU A 410 -7.84 -12.71 -31.14
N ILE A 411 -8.23 -12.37 -29.91
CA ILE A 411 -9.41 -12.92 -29.26
C ILE A 411 -10.69 -12.53 -30.04
N LEU A 412 -10.78 -11.28 -30.49
CA LEU A 412 -11.92 -10.83 -31.33
C LEU A 412 -11.98 -11.61 -32.65
N GLN A 413 -10.84 -11.92 -33.29
CA GLN A 413 -10.84 -12.72 -34.50
C GLN A 413 -11.27 -14.16 -34.25
N GLU A 414 -10.87 -14.78 -33.15
CA GLU A 414 -11.33 -16.11 -32.74
C GLU A 414 -12.85 -16.12 -32.45
N GLN A 415 -13.37 -15.11 -31.72
CA GLN A 415 -14.82 -14.96 -31.51
C GLN A 415 -15.58 -14.77 -32.82
N ILE A 416 -15.06 -14.00 -33.77
CA ILE A 416 -15.67 -13.84 -35.11
C ILE A 416 -15.68 -15.16 -35.88
N ALA A 417 -14.58 -15.97 -35.75
CA ALA A 417 -14.51 -17.29 -36.37
C ALA A 417 -15.58 -18.24 -35.75
N GLU A 418 -15.68 -18.27 -34.40
CA GLU A 418 -16.71 -19.05 -33.70
C GLU A 418 -18.14 -18.65 -34.15
N LYS A 419 -18.43 -17.35 -34.22
CA LYS A 419 -19.75 -16.87 -34.73
C LYS A 419 -20.01 -17.29 -36.19
N ASN A 420 -18.97 -17.34 -37.04
CA ASN A 420 -19.10 -17.84 -38.39
C ASN A 420 -19.54 -19.31 -38.42
N GLU A 421 -18.97 -20.15 -37.62
CA GLU A 421 -19.34 -21.57 -37.54
C GLU A 421 -20.74 -21.73 -36.94
N ALA A 422 -21.06 -20.97 -35.88
CA ALA A 422 -22.41 -20.97 -35.30
C ALA A 422 -23.50 -20.53 -36.30
N ILE A 423 -23.24 -19.51 -37.15
CA ILE A 423 -24.15 -19.07 -38.20
C ILE A 423 -24.38 -20.16 -39.25
N LYS A 424 -23.32 -20.92 -39.60
CA LYS A 424 -23.44 -22.05 -40.53
C LYS A 424 -24.28 -23.20 -39.93
N ALA A 425 -24.10 -23.48 -38.66
CA ALA A 425 -24.76 -24.57 -37.94
C ALA A 425 -26.19 -24.24 -37.51
N ALA A 426 -26.58 -22.98 -37.38
CA ALA A 426 -27.93 -22.60 -36.97
C ALA A 426 -28.96 -22.98 -38.06
N ASP A 427 -30.11 -23.48 -37.64
CA ASP A 427 -31.20 -23.88 -38.58
C ASP A 427 -32.24 -22.79 -38.82
N ASP A 428 -32.55 -22.01 -37.78
CA ASP A 428 -33.59 -20.99 -37.86
C ASP A 428 -33.06 -19.61 -38.23
N LYS A 429 -33.97 -18.79 -38.80
CA LYS A 429 -33.64 -17.45 -39.31
C LYS A 429 -33.40 -16.44 -38.19
N GLU A 430 -34.07 -16.59 -37.05
CA GLU A 430 -33.97 -15.65 -35.92
C GLU A 430 -32.58 -15.75 -35.25
N THR A 431 -32.17 -16.97 -34.93
CA THR A 431 -30.82 -17.27 -34.40
C THR A 431 -29.74 -16.79 -35.37
N LYS A 432 -29.86 -17.06 -36.67
CA LYS A 432 -28.92 -16.52 -37.68
C LYS A 432 -28.84 -15.00 -37.69
N THR A 433 -29.96 -14.32 -37.52
CA THR A 433 -30.00 -12.87 -37.52
C THR A 433 -29.30 -12.32 -36.28
N LYS A 434 -29.56 -12.89 -35.10
CA LYS A 434 -28.93 -12.53 -33.86
C LYS A 434 -27.41 -12.73 -33.93
N LEU A 435 -26.93 -13.91 -34.33
CA LEU A 435 -25.50 -14.22 -34.47
C LEU A 435 -24.81 -13.29 -35.49
N ARG A 436 -25.48 -12.87 -36.56
CA ARG A 436 -24.92 -11.89 -37.51
C ARG A 436 -24.77 -10.51 -36.90
N SER A 437 -25.71 -10.09 -36.05
CA SER A 437 -25.62 -8.82 -35.32
C SER A 437 -24.44 -8.87 -34.36
N GLU A 438 -24.33 -9.89 -33.49
CA GLU A 438 -23.22 -10.08 -32.58
C GLU A 438 -21.85 -10.09 -33.31
N LYS A 439 -21.78 -10.79 -34.46
CA LYS A 439 -20.55 -10.77 -35.28
C LYS A 439 -20.26 -9.38 -35.85
N ALA A 440 -21.27 -8.61 -36.23
CA ALA A 440 -21.06 -7.25 -36.73
C ALA A 440 -20.51 -6.33 -35.65
N ASP A 441 -20.98 -6.48 -34.40
CA ASP A 441 -20.49 -5.72 -33.25
C ASP A 441 -19.01 -6.05 -32.96
N LEU A 442 -18.64 -7.35 -32.94
CA LEU A 442 -17.25 -7.78 -32.77
C LEU A 442 -16.34 -7.22 -33.88
N LYS A 443 -16.82 -7.20 -35.14
CA LYS A 443 -16.06 -6.62 -36.24
C LYS A 443 -15.86 -5.11 -36.09
N ALA A 444 -16.89 -4.38 -35.67
CA ALA A 444 -16.77 -2.96 -35.41
C ALA A 444 -15.74 -2.63 -34.30
N THR A 445 -15.74 -3.44 -33.22
CA THR A 445 -14.74 -3.32 -32.17
C THR A 445 -13.32 -3.58 -32.71
N LEU A 446 -13.14 -4.63 -33.51
CA LEU A 446 -11.82 -4.95 -34.11
C LEU A 446 -11.35 -3.83 -35.05
N GLU A 447 -12.22 -3.31 -35.93
CA GLU A 447 -11.91 -2.21 -36.84
C GLU A 447 -11.54 -0.92 -36.08
N SER A 448 -12.23 -0.64 -34.96
CA SER A 448 -11.90 0.49 -34.09
C SER A 448 -10.51 0.34 -33.48
N LEU A 449 -10.18 -0.85 -32.97
CA LEU A 449 -8.89 -1.15 -32.37
C LEU A 449 -7.74 -1.07 -33.37
N GLU A 450 -7.93 -1.62 -34.58
CA GLU A 450 -6.96 -1.52 -35.70
C GLU A 450 -6.73 -0.08 -36.13
N THR A 451 -7.80 0.73 -36.18
CA THR A 451 -7.73 2.15 -36.52
C THR A 451 -6.91 2.91 -35.48
N GLU A 452 -7.20 2.69 -34.20
CA GLU A 452 -6.50 3.32 -33.08
C GLU A 452 -5.02 2.97 -33.09
N MET A 453 -4.66 1.71 -33.25
CA MET A 453 -3.24 1.29 -33.38
C MET A 453 -2.55 1.98 -34.57
N SER A 454 -3.24 2.06 -35.71
CA SER A 454 -2.68 2.70 -36.91
C SER A 454 -2.47 4.21 -36.75
N GLU A 455 -3.37 4.89 -36.04
CA GLU A 455 -3.23 6.32 -35.73
C GLU A 455 -1.99 6.62 -34.87
N TYR A 456 -1.63 5.73 -33.97
CA TYR A 456 -0.41 5.82 -33.18
C TYR A 456 0.85 5.26 -33.90
N GLY A 457 0.69 4.68 -35.08
CA GLY A 457 1.79 4.08 -35.84
C GLY A 457 2.27 2.75 -35.25
N TYR A 458 1.43 2.06 -34.49
CA TYR A 458 1.74 0.75 -33.90
C TYR A 458 1.30 -0.39 -34.80
N GLU A 459 2.07 -1.46 -34.77
CA GLU A 459 1.75 -2.74 -35.41
C GLU A 459 1.45 -3.79 -34.35
N VAL A 460 0.68 -4.81 -34.76
CA VAL A 460 0.40 -5.98 -33.90
C VAL A 460 1.73 -6.64 -33.52
N SER A 461 1.85 -7.07 -32.26
CA SER A 461 3.05 -7.73 -31.77
C SER A 461 3.46 -8.89 -32.68
N PRO A 462 4.77 -9.10 -32.94
CA PRO A 462 5.24 -10.13 -33.88
C PRO A 462 4.71 -11.51 -33.61
N ASP A 463 4.52 -11.87 -32.36
CA ASP A 463 4.05 -13.18 -31.94
C ASP A 463 2.58 -13.39 -32.21
N VAL A 464 1.73 -12.43 -31.86
CA VAL A 464 0.32 -12.46 -32.24
C VAL A 464 0.19 -12.41 -33.75
N GLY A 465 1.00 -11.64 -34.43
CA GLY A 465 1.05 -11.61 -35.90
C GLY A 465 1.38 -12.99 -36.53
N LYS A 466 2.20 -13.80 -35.90
CA LYS A 466 2.46 -15.20 -36.34
C LYS A 466 1.23 -16.10 -36.17
N ILE A 467 0.46 -15.90 -35.07
CA ILE A 467 -0.78 -16.65 -34.82
C ILE A 467 -1.82 -16.24 -35.85
N LEU A 468 -2.07 -14.96 -36.02
CA LEU A 468 -3.02 -14.41 -36.98
C LEU A 468 -2.73 -14.82 -38.43
N ALA A 469 -1.45 -14.95 -38.76
CA ALA A 469 -1.02 -15.46 -40.06
C ALA A 469 -1.11 -17.00 -40.21
N GLY A 470 -1.56 -17.73 -39.18
CA GLY A 470 -1.61 -19.19 -39.16
C GLY A 470 -0.25 -19.89 -39.18
N LYS A 471 0.82 -19.15 -38.85
CA LYS A 471 2.19 -19.70 -38.82
C LYS A 471 2.49 -20.44 -37.52
N LYS A 472 1.82 -20.09 -36.43
CA LYS A 472 1.91 -20.68 -35.10
C LYS A 472 0.54 -20.76 -34.47
N THR A 473 0.37 -21.62 -33.50
CA THR A 473 -0.81 -21.68 -32.63
C THR A 473 -0.60 -20.85 -31.37
N ALA A 474 -1.68 -20.51 -30.67
CA ALA A 474 -1.60 -19.86 -29.36
C ALA A 474 -0.79 -20.69 -28.35
N ASP A 475 -0.96 -22.02 -28.36
CA ASP A 475 -0.21 -22.97 -27.53
C ASP A 475 1.30 -22.92 -27.81
N GLU A 476 1.70 -22.86 -29.08
CA GLU A 476 3.12 -22.77 -29.44
C GLU A 476 3.76 -21.48 -28.94
N VAL A 477 3.03 -20.38 -29.03
CA VAL A 477 3.52 -19.07 -28.59
C VAL A 477 3.46 -18.95 -27.07
N PHE A 478 2.30 -19.17 -26.47
CA PHE A 478 2.07 -18.82 -25.07
C PHE A 478 2.38 -19.92 -24.07
N LEU A 479 2.37 -21.21 -24.45
CA LEU A 479 2.75 -22.33 -23.58
C LEU A 479 4.19 -22.77 -23.79
N LYS A 480 4.64 -22.87 -25.04
CA LYS A 480 5.99 -23.39 -25.31
C LYS A 480 7.07 -22.31 -25.32
N GLY A 481 6.67 -21.06 -25.17
CA GLY A 481 7.59 -19.93 -25.15
C GLY A 481 8.41 -19.80 -26.43
N GLU A 482 7.75 -20.00 -27.58
CA GLU A 482 8.35 -19.74 -28.87
C GLU A 482 8.10 -18.29 -29.35
N GLY A 483 7.66 -17.44 -28.44
CA GLY A 483 7.34 -16.05 -28.64
C GLY A 483 8.29 -15.13 -27.87
N ASP A 484 8.34 -13.86 -28.29
CA ASP A 484 8.96 -12.81 -27.50
C ASP A 484 8.12 -12.59 -26.23
N PHE A 485 8.77 -12.46 -25.06
CA PHE A 485 8.07 -12.15 -23.83
C PHE A 485 7.60 -10.69 -23.91
N ALA A 486 6.36 -10.48 -24.35
CA ALA A 486 5.71 -9.19 -24.22
C ALA A 486 5.13 -9.09 -22.80
N TRP A 487 5.67 -8.19 -22.05
CA TRP A 487 5.24 -7.83 -20.70
C TRP A 487 4.17 -6.76 -20.75
#